data_1f57f000f95d937ded6291dbca8de93b
#
_entry.id   1f57f000f95d937ded6291dbca8de93b
#
_cell.length_a   1.000
_cell.length_b   1.000
_cell.length_c   1.000
_cell.angle_alpha   90.00
_cell.angle_beta   90.00
_cell.angle_gamma   90.00
#
_symmetry.space_group_name_H-M   'P 1'
#
loop_
_entity.id
_entity.type
_entity.pdbx_description
1 polymer ?
#
loop_
_entity_poly.entity_id
_entity_poly.type
_entity_poly.pdbx_seq_one_letter_code
_entity_poly.pdbx_strand_id
1 'polypeptide(L)'
;MNRKLINIVLIVLALAIVVIIGKDFIGKKAGKNIENPYEYNVDEFRKVDSTAILYRETITFPVKVEEPKGIAISGKQIVVVSEKLILKYDYTGKELFHKDIPDTANCVTVDANNEIWVGTLHSVDLFDQGGTLLKRWNSFGDRSVITSIAVSGENVYVADAGNRIVYHCNTNGQVLSRIGEKDEQKGVPGYIIPSPYFDLAVDDGGFLWVANTGRHSFENYNKDGSLRTSWGIASFKIEGFTGCCNPAQFAILADNSFITSEKGMPRIKLYDQHGVFKGVVASPAMFANGWYAPDIAIDADQRVVALDFDRKQVRIFEKK
;
A
#
# COMPACT_ATOMS: atom_id res chain seq x y z
N MET A 1 6.44 -11.49 63.84
CA MET A 1 5.38 -10.46 63.60
C MET A 1 4.02 -11.14 63.82
N ASN A 2 3.18 -10.60 64.68
CA ASN A 2 1.93 -11.24 65.10
C ASN A 2 0.93 -11.29 63.95
N ARG A 3 0.42 -12.50 63.60
CA ARG A 3 -0.54 -12.69 62.48
C ARG A 3 -1.72 -11.73 62.53
N LYS A 4 -2.20 -11.34 63.72
CA LYS A 4 -3.26 -10.36 63.88
C LYS A 4 -2.85 -8.95 63.41
N LEU A 5 -1.58 -8.57 63.65
CA LEU A 5 -1.06 -7.27 63.20
C LEU A 5 -0.93 -7.22 61.66
N ILE A 6 -0.51 -8.29 61.03
CA ILE A 6 -0.41 -8.41 59.57
C ILE A 6 -1.80 -8.25 58.91
N ASN A 7 -2.80 -8.94 59.46
CA ASN A 7 -4.17 -8.85 58.91
C ASN A 7 -4.77 -7.46 59.07
N ILE A 8 -4.49 -6.76 60.19
CA ILE A 8 -4.94 -5.37 60.35
C ILE A 8 -4.27 -4.45 59.33
N VAL A 9 -2.97 -4.59 59.09
CA VAL A 9 -2.26 -3.79 58.09
C VAL A 9 -2.81 -4.06 56.68
N LEU A 10 -3.08 -5.29 56.33
CA LEU A 10 -3.65 -5.65 55.02
C LEU A 10 -5.07 -5.08 54.81
N ILE A 11 -5.90 -5.10 55.88
CA ILE A 11 -7.25 -4.50 55.80
C ILE A 11 -7.17 -2.98 55.64
N VAL A 12 -6.28 -2.30 56.34
CA VAL A 12 -6.09 -0.86 56.22
C VAL A 12 -5.59 -0.50 54.81
N LEU A 13 -4.65 -1.28 54.26
CA LEU A 13 -4.16 -1.10 52.91
C LEU A 13 -5.27 -1.30 51.85
N ALA A 14 -6.08 -2.34 52.01
CA ALA A 14 -7.22 -2.60 51.12
C ALA A 14 -8.24 -1.46 51.16
N LEU A 15 -8.55 -0.95 52.36
CA LEU A 15 -9.46 0.19 52.50
C LEU A 15 -8.88 1.47 51.90
N ALA A 16 -7.57 1.72 52.03
CA ALA A 16 -6.91 2.87 51.39
C ALA A 16 -6.99 2.79 49.87
N ILE A 17 -6.76 1.61 49.31
CA ILE A 17 -6.89 1.38 47.84
C ILE A 17 -8.32 1.59 47.38
N VAL A 18 -9.33 1.11 48.11
CA VAL A 18 -10.73 1.33 47.77
C VAL A 18 -11.11 2.84 47.80
N VAL A 19 -10.58 3.59 48.79
CA VAL A 19 -10.80 5.03 48.90
C VAL A 19 -10.12 5.78 47.76
N ILE A 20 -8.90 5.37 47.36
CA ILE A 20 -8.18 6.02 46.24
C ILE A 20 -8.92 5.77 44.94
N ILE A 21 -9.31 4.50 44.68
CA ILE A 21 -10.07 4.14 43.48
C ILE A 21 -11.44 4.82 43.49
N GLY A 22 -12.12 4.85 44.65
CA GLY A 22 -13.42 5.54 44.80
C GLY A 22 -13.32 7.05 44.55
N LYS A 23 -12.28 7.71 45.06
CA LYS A 23 -12.03 9.13 44.73
C LYS A 23 -11.80 9.35 43.26
N ASP A 24 -11.07 8.47 42.59
CA ASP A 24 -10.79 8.59 41.16
C ASP A 24 -12.05 8.35 40.31
N PHE A 25 -12.94 7.43 40.76
CA PHE A 25 -14.24 7.18 40.12
C PHE A 25 -15.28 8.26 40.38
N ILE A 26 -15.34 8.79 41.61
CA ILE A 26 -16.36 9.81 42.02
C ILE A 26 -15.86 11.21 41.69
N GLY A 27 -14.52 11.44 41.67
CA GLY A 27 -13.92 12.72 41.29
C GLY A 27 -13.93 13.02 39.80
N LYS A 28 -14.05 12.02 38.97
CA LYS A 28 -14.34 12.17 37.54
C LYS A 28 -15.85 12.40 37.33
N LYS A 29 -16.38 13.53 37.82
CA LYS A 29 -17.51 14.15 37.08
C LYS A 29 -17.03 14.23 35.65
N ALA A 30 -17.79 13.62 34.73
CA ALA A 30 -17.57 13.79 33.30
C ALA A 30 -17.37 15.29 33.05
N GLY A 31 -16.09 15.67 33.03
CA GLY A 31 -15.70 17.07 32.86
C GLY A 31 -16.16 17.46 31.49
N LYS A 32 -17.04 18.43 31.43
CA LYS A 32 -17.30 19.16 30.22
C LYS A 32 -15.94 19.49 29.58
N ASN A 33 -15.75 18.92 28.38
CA ASN A 33 -14.76 19.34 27.38
C ASN A 33 -13.42 19.83 27.96
N ILE A 34 -12.64 18.95 28.56
CA ILE A 34 -11.20 19.13 28.54
C ILE A 34 -10.85 18.71 27.12
N GLU A 35 -10.67 19.69 26.22
CA GLU A 35 -10.07 19.44 24.92
C GLU A 35 -8.77 18.70 25.19
N ASN A 36 -8.67 17.48 24.69
CA ASN A 36 -7.42 16.72 24.76
C ASN A 36 -6.41 17.49 23.93
N PRO A 37 -5.37 18.12 24.52
CA PRO A 37 -4.40 18.92 23.77
C PRO A 37 -3.60 18.09 22.76
N TYR A 38 -3.78 16.76 22.77
CA TYR A 38 -3.21 15.82 21.82
C TYR A 38 -4.25 15.27 20.82
N GLU A 39 -5.48 15.78 20.85
CA GLU A 39 -6.50 15.43 19.87
C GLU A 39 -6.29 16.28 18.62
N TYR A 40 -5.76 15.63 17.57
CA TYR A 40 -5.63 16.27 16.26
C TYR A 40 -6.99 16.23 15.55
N ASN A 41 -7.44 17.39 15.08
CA ASN A 41 -8.59 17.48 14.21
C ASN A 41 -8.19 16.95 12.80
N VAL A 42 -8.42 15.65 12.58
CA VAL A 42 -8.06 14.98 11.32
C VAL A 42 -8.80 15.59 10.13
N ASP A 43 -9.97 16.19 10.35
CA ASP A 43 -10.79 16.79 9.29
C ASP A 43 -10.15 18.01 8.64
N GLU A 44 -9.27 18.72 9.36
CA GLU A 44 -8.51 19.82 8.77
C GLU A 44 -7.54 19.34 7.69
N PHE A 45 -6.93 18.18 7.89
CA PHE A 45 -5.98 17.59 6.93
C PHE A 45 -6.68 16.91 5.73
N ARG A 46 -8.01 16.75 5.78
CA ARG A 46 -8.82 16.27 4.64
C ARG A 46 -9.10 17.38 3.64
N LYS A 47 -8.97 18.62 4.03
CA LYS A 47 -9.19 19.77 3.16
C LYS A 47 -7.98 19.97 2.26
N VAL A 48 -8.22 20.02 0.97
CA VAL A 48 -7.18 20.28 -0.05
C VAL A 48 -7.56 21.54 -0.80
N ASP A 49 -6.58 22.43 -0.97
CA ASP A 49 -6.76 23.60 -1.82
C ASP A 49 -7.07 23.14 -3.26
N SER A 50 -8.13 23.67 -3.84
CA SER A 50 -8.56 23.32 -5.18
C SER A 50 -7.49 23.61 -6.26
N THR A 51 -6.61 24.56 -6.02
CA THR A 51 -5.49 24.90 -6.92
C THR A 51 -4.40 23.82 -6.92
N ALA A 52 -4.30 23.04 -5.84
CA ALA A 52 -3.38 21.90 -5.76
C ALA A 52 -3.90 20.66 -6.47
N ILE A 53 -5.19 20.61 -6.84
CA ILE A 53 -5.79 19.47 -7.53
C ILE A 53 -5.52 19.58 -9.03
N LEU A 54 -4.55 18.81 -9.51
CA LEU A 54 -4.03 18.88 -10.89
C LEU A 54 -4.74 17.94 -11.86
N TYR A 55 -5.59 17.03 -11.36
CA TYR A 55 -6.28 16.03 -12.17
C TYR A 55 -7.80 16.17 -12.02
N ARG A 56 -8.52 15.65 -12.99
CA ARG A 56 -9.98 15.50 -12.96
C ARG A 56 -10.34 14.02 -13.14
N GLU A 57 -11.34 13.56 -12.44
CA GLU A 57 -11.94 12.26 -12.69
C GLU A 57 -12.76 12.31 -13.96
N THR A 58 -12.48 11.42 -14.90
CA THR A 58 -13.15 11.41 -16.21
C THR A 58 -14.05 10.21 -16.41
N ILE A 59 -13.68 9.08 -15.81
CA ILE A 59 -14.39 7.81 -15.93
C ILE A 59 -14.45 7.13 -14.56
N THR A 60 -15.61 6.57 -14.26
CA THR A 60 -15.76 5.67 -13.10
C THR A 60 -16.76 4.57 -13.44
N PHE A 61 -16.47 3.34 -13.02
CA PHE A 61 -17.39 2.22 -13.18
C PHE A 61 -17.20 1.18 -12.07
N PRO A 62 -18.28 0.44 -11.71
CA PRO A 62 -18.20 -0.58 -10.67
C PRO A 62 -17.46 -1.83 -11.14
N VAL A 63 -16.68 -2.42 -10.24
CA VAL A 63 -16.12 -3.76 -10.40
C VAL A 63 -17.07 -4.76 -9.75
N LYS A 64 -17.54 -5.75 -10.51
CA LYS A 64 -18.57 -6.70 -10.09
C LYS A 64 -17.99 -7.89 -9.32
N VAL A 65 -17.21 -7.61 -8.28
CA VAL A 65 -16.64 -8.63 -7.38
C VAL A 65 -16.75 -8.17 -5.93
N GLU A 66 -16.75 -9.10 -5.00
CA GLU A 66 -16.89 -8.75 -3.58
C GLU A 66 -15.60 -8.15 -3.00
N GLU A 67 -14.45 -8.73 -3.34
CA GLU A 67 -13.15 -8.32 -2.80
C GLU A 67 -12.12 -8.16 -3.91
N PRO A 68 -12.08 -6.99 -4.58
CA PRO A 68 -11.00 -6.70 -5.51
C PRO A 68 -9.66 -6.60 -4.74
N LYS A 69 -8.57 -7.06 -5.36
CA LYS A 69 -7.25 -7.18 -4.71
C LYS A 69 -6.15 -6.38 -5.41
N GLY A 70 -6.29 -6.10 -6.70
CA GLY A 70 -5.28 -5.36 -7.44
C GLY A 70 -5.73 -4.96 -8.83
N ILE A 71 -5.04 -3.97 -9.41
CA ILE A 71 -5.30 -3.43 -10.73
C ILE A 71 -4.01 -3.32 -11.54
N ALA A 72 -4.08 -3.62 -12.84
CA ALA A 72 -2.99 -3.42 -13.78
C ALA A 72 -3.55 -3.04 -15.17
N ILE A 73 -2.67 -2.55 -16.05
CA ILE A 73 -3.04 -2.19 -17.42
C ILE A 73 -2.42 -3.18 -18.40
N SER A 74 -3.23 -3.67 -19.33
CA SER A 74 -2.83 -4.54 -20.44
C SER A 74 -3.22 -3.89 -21.77
N GLY A 75 -2.31 -3.16 -22.38
CA GLY A 75 -2.59 -2.39 -23.59
C GLY A 75 -3.72 -1.37 -23.38
N LYS A 76 -4.86 -1.59 -24.03
CA LYS A 76 -6.07 -0.76 -23.86
C LYS A 76 -7.12 -1.43 -22.97
N GLN A 77 -6.73 -2.26 -22.05
CA GLN A 77 -7.60 -2.98 -21.15
C GLN A 77 -7.15 -2.80 -19.70
N ILE A 78 -8.09 -2.83 -18.80
CA ILE A 78 -7.88 -2.76 -17.37
C ILE A 78 -8.05 -4.18 -16.82
N VAL A 79 -7.00 -4.69 -16.17
CA VAL A 79 -7.01 -5.98 -15.49
C VAL A 79 -7.27 -5.73 -14.01
N VAL A 80 -8.25 -6.43 -13.46
CA VAL A 80 -8.54 -6.43 -12.03
C VAL A 80 -8.48 -7.87 -11.54
N VAL A 81 -7.81 -8.11 -10.44
CA VAL A 81 -7.87 -9.40 -9.75
C VAL A 81 -8.72 -9.30 -8.51
N SER A 82 -9.41 -10.36 -8.23
CA SER A 82 -10.18 -10.61 -7.02
C SER A 82 -9.66 -11.89 -6.38
N GLU A 83 -10.26 -12.35 -5.28
CA GLU A 83 -9.79 -13.54 -4.57
C GLU A 83 -9.45 -14.72 -5.50
N LYS A 84 -10.35 -15.09 -6.40
CA LYS A 84 -10.17 -16.23 -7.32
C LYS A 84 -10.54 -15.90 -8.76
N LEU A 85 -10.43 -14.64 -9.15
CA LEU A 85 -10.80 -14.19 -10.49
C LEU A 85 -9.76 -13.23 -11.07
N ILE A 86 -9.51 -13.37 -12.37
CA ILE A 86 -8.97 -12.32 -13.23
C ILE A 86 -10.11 -11.79 -14.08
N LEU A 87 -10.30 -10.47 -14.05
CA LEU A 87 -11.28 -9.76 -14.86
C LEU A 87 -10.58 -8.78 -15.78
N LYS A 88 -11.11 -8.60 -16.98
CA LYS A 88 -10.69 -7.52 -17.88
C LYS A 88 -11.86 -6.64 -18.25
N TYR A 89 -11.61 -5.35 -18.26
CA TYR A 89 -12.54 -4.30 -18.64
C TYR A 89 -11.95 -3.45 -19.75
N ASP A 90 -12.81 -2.90 -20.60
CA ASP A 90 -12.43 -1.75 -21.40
C ASP A 90 -12.59 -0.45 -20.58
N TYR A 91 -12.18 0.67 -21.15
CA TYR A 91 -12.27 1.98 -20.48
C TYR A 91 -13.71 2.52 -20.35
N THR A 92 -14.71 1.86 -20.92
CA THR A 92 -16.14 2.18 -20.70
C THR A 92 -16.71 1.42 -19.50
N GLY A 93 -15.93 0.52 -18.89
CA GLY A 93 -16.38 -0.37 -17.83
C GLY A 93 -17.12 -1.62 -18.31
N LYS A 94 -17.09 -1.89 -19.63
CA LYS A 94 -17.60 -3.15 -20.16
C LYS A 94 -16.64 -4.27 -19.82
N GLU A 95 -17.14 -5.28 -19.13
CA GLU A 95 -16.41 -6.52 -18.90
C GLU A 95 -16.19 -7.25 -20.22
N LEU A 96 -14.92 -7.54 -20.52
CA LEU A 96 -14.49 -8.22 -21.72
C LEU A 96 -14.39 -9.73 -21.49
N PHE A 97 -13.85 -10.14 -20.34
CA PHE A 97 -13.91 -11.51 -19.85
C PHE A 97 -13.61 -11.58 -18.35
N HIS A 98 -13.91 -12.74 -17.78
CA HIS A 98 -13.42 -13.17 -16.48
C HIS A 98 -12.91 -14.61 -16.53
N LYS A 99 -12.01 -14.95 -15.64
CA LYS A 99 -11.40 -16.28 -15.56
C LYS A 99 -11.14 -16.65 -14.11
N ASP A 100 -11.59 -17.85 -13.73
CA ASP A 100 -11.25 -18.42 -12.42
C ASP A 100 -9.75 -18.72 -12.34
N ILE A 101 -9.15 -18.42 -11.21
CA ILE A 101 -7.78 -18.77 -10.89
C ILE A 101 -7.72 -19.69 -9.67
N PRO A 102 -6.70 -20.57 -9.60
CA PRO A 102 -6.68 -21.64 -8.62
C PRO A 102 -6.47 -21.17 -7.17
N ASP A 103 -5.74 -20.06 -6.97
CA ASP A 103 -5.41 -19.54 -5.65
C ASP A 103 -5.89 -18.10 -5.47
N THR A 104 -5.96 -17.66 -4.21
CA THR A 104 -6.34 -16.29 -3.85
C THR A 104 -5.28 -15.30 -4.30
N ALA A 105 -5.66 -14.37 -5.19
CA ALA A 105 -4.82 -13.28 -5.63
C ALA A 105 -4.67 -12.22 -4.51
N ASN A 106 -3.48 -11.65 -4.41
CA ASN A 106 -3.20 -10.49 -3.53
C ASN A 106 -2.79 -9.25 -4.33
N CYS A 107 -2.13 -9.44 -5.47
CA CYS A 107 -1.70 -8.35 -6.34
C CYS A 107 -1.63 -8.83 -7.79
N VAL A 108 -1.52 -7.88 -8.72
CA VAL A 108 -1.39 -8.17 -10.15
C VAL A 108 -0.49 -7.14 -10.81
N THR A 109 0.31 -7.59 -11.78
CA THR A 109 0.96 -6.74 -12.75
C THR A 109 0.87 -7.36 -14.14
N VAL A 110 1.13 -6.57 -15.17
CA VAL A 110 1.14 -7.02 -16.58
C VAL A 110 2.48 -6.60 -17.18
N ASP A 111 3.13 -7.53 -17.83
CA ASP A 111 4.42 -7.26 -18.48
C ASP A 111 4.27 -6.70 -19.91
N ALA A 112 5.40 -6.43 -20.55
CA ALA A 112 5.43 -5.91 -21.92
C ALA A 112 4.85 -6.86 -22.99
N ASN A 113 4.75 -8.16 -22.68
CA ASN A 113 4.12 -9.16 -23.54
C ASN A 113 2.61 -9.27 -23.32
N ASN A 114 2.05 -8.44 -22.42
CA ASN A 114 0.69 -8.52 -21.91
C ASN A 114 0.39 -9.83 -21.16
N GLU A 115 1.41 -10.51 -20.64
CA GLU A 115 1.25 -11.63 -19.73
C GLU A 115 0.88 -11.11 -18.33
N ILE A 116 0.00 -11.82 -17.64
CA ILE A 116 -0.57 -11.40 -16.36
C ILE A 116 0.15 -12.14 -15.24
N TRP A 117 0.82 -11.40 -14.39
CA TRP A 117 1.53 -11.89 -13.22
C TRP A 117 0.68 -11.66 -11.98
N VAL A 118 0.31 -12.72 -11.30
CA VAL A 118 -0.53 -12.67 -10.09
C VAL A 118 0.27 -13.13 -8.89
N GLY A 119 0.42 -12.26 -7.92
CA GLY A 119 0.93 -12.64 -6.60
C GLY A 119 -0.20 -13.29 -5.79
N THR A 120 0.04 -14.51 -5.33
CA THR A 120 -0.80 -15.16 -4.33
C THR A 120 -0.25 -14.92 -2.94
N LEU A 121 -0.76 -15.59 -1.90
CA LEU A 121 -0.21 -15.39 -0.56
C LEU A 121 1.28 -15.79 -0.49
N HIS A 122 1.66 -16.89 -1.11
CA HIS A 122 2.99 -17.49 -0.95
C HIS A 122 3.78 -17.67 -2.24
N SER A 123 3.18 -17.42 -3.41
CA SER A 123 3.80 -17.71 -4.70
C SER A 123 3.38 -16.71 -5.78
N VAL A 124 3.91 -16.89 -6.98
CA VAL A 124 3.55 -16.10 -8.16
C VAL A 124 3.07 -17.03 -9.24
N ASP A 125 1.93 -16.69 -9.85
CA ASP A 125 1.37 -17.36 -11.00
C ASP A 125 1.46 -16.46 -12.23
N LEU A 126 1.86 -17.04 -13.36
CA LEU A 126 1.91 -16.39 -14.66
C LEU A 126 0.79 -16.92 -15.56
N PHE A 127 0.01 -16.01 -16.13
CA PHE A 127 -1.06 -16.31 -17.06
C PHE A 127 -0.83 -15.62 -18.41
N ASP A 128 -1.31 -16.24 -19.47
CA ASP A 128 -1.39 -15.57 -20.77
C ASP A 128 -2.47 -14.48 -20.79
N GLN A 129 -2.57 -13.76 -21.90
CA GLN A 129 -3.58 -12.69 -22.09
C GLN A 129 -5.03 -13.19 -21.95
N GLY A 130 -5.28 -14.47 -22.21
CA GLY A 130 -6.57 -15.15 -22.10
C GLY A 130 -6.84 -15.73 -20.71
N GLY A 131 -5.95 -15.52 -19.74
CA GLY A 131 -6.08 -16.04 -18.38
C GLY A 131 -5.79 -17.54 -18.27
N THR A 132 -5.05 -18.14 -19.23
CA THR A 132 -4.56 -19.51 -19.12
C THR A 132 -3.31 -19.53 -18.27
N LEU A 133 -3.27 -20.37 -17.25
CA LEU A 133 -2.08 -20.53 -16.41
C LEU A 133 -0.92 -21.11 -17.24
N LEU A 134 0.13 -20.31 -17.40
CA LEU A 134 1.36 -20.71 -18.10
C LEU A 134 2.37 -21.32 -17.13
N LYS A 135 2.50 -20.73 -15.94
CA LYS A 135 3.49 -21.15 -14.98
C LYS A 135 3.04 -20.83 -13.55
N ARG A 136 3.38 -21.71 -12.63
CA ARG A 136 3.29 -21.47 -11.18
C ARG A 136 4.69 -21.60 -10.59
N TRP A 137 5.09 -20.61 -9.81
CA TRP A 137 6.35 -20.66 -9.09
C TRP A 137 6.22 -21.51 -7.82
N ASN A 138 7.36 -21.96 -7.31
CA ASN A 138 7.42 -22.55 -5.99
C ASN A 138 7.10 -21.51 -4.91
N SER A 139 6.55 -21.96 -3.81
CA SER A 139 6.28 -21.11 -2.64
C SER A 139 7.57 -20.48 -2.10
N PHE A 140 7.50 -19.21 -1.72
CA PHE A 140 8.55 -18.50 -0.98
C PHE A 140 8.60 -18.87 0.52
N GLY A 141 7.67 -19.72 0.96
CA GLY A 141 7.57 -20.22 2.33
C GLY A 141 6.31 -19.77 3.07
N ASP A 142 6.02 -20.43 4.18
CA ASP A 142 4.76 -20.26 4.92
C ASP A 142 4.56 -18.87 5.55
N ARG A 143 5.65 -18.11 5.69
CA ARG A 143 5.62 -16.75 6.24
C ARG A 143 5.45 -15.69 5.17
N SER A 144 5.56 -16.06 3.90
CA SER A 144 5.46 -15.10 2.79
C SER A 144 4.07 -14.49 2.71
N VAL A 145 4.03 -13.21 2.40
CA VAL A 145 2.82 -12.46 2.03
C VAL A 145 3.21 -11.59 0.83
N ILE A 146 2.94 -12.10 -0.36
CA ILE A 146 3.28 -11.37 -1.59
C ILE A 146 2.28 -10.24 -1.79
N THR A 147 2.79 -9.02 -1.95
CA THR A 147 1.98 -7.80 -2.00
C THR A 147 2.16 -6.98 -3.25
N SER A 148 3.27 -7.16 -3.97
CA SER A 148 3.52 -6.46 -5.24
C SER A 148 4.52 -7.22 -6.10
N ILE A 149 4.40 -7.07 -7.41
CA ILE A 149 5.30 -7.65 -8.42
C ILE A 149 5.61 -6.59 -9.46
N ALA A 150 6.88 -6.45 -9.83
CA ALA A 150 7.28 -5.67 -10.99
C ALA A 150 8.13 -6.50 -11.94
N VAL A 151 7.89 -6.36 -13.23
CA VAL A 151 8.60 -7.10 -14.29
C VAL A 151 9.32 -6.11 -15.19
N SER A 152 10.62 -6.33 -15.41
CA SER A 152 11.46 -5.53 -16.31
C SER A 152 12.38 -6.45 -17.11
N GLY A 153 11.97 -6.75 -18.34
CA GLY A 153 12.64 -7.75 -19.17
C GLY A 153 12.65 -9.12 -18.50
N GLU A 154 13.83 -9.68 -18.28
CA GLU A 154 13.99 -10.98 -17.61
C GLU A 154 14.02 -10.89 -16.07
N ASN A 155 13.94 -9.68 -15.51
CA ASN A 155 13.96 -9.47 -14.06
C ASN A 155 12.57 -9.35 -13.50
N VAL A 156 12.28 -10.11 -12.46
CA VAL A 156 11.01 -10.07 -11.72
C VAL A 156 11.32 -9.76 -10.27
N TYR A 157 10.75 -8.69 -9.76
CA TYR A 157 10.88 -8.28 -8.37
C TYR A 157 9.58 -8.59 -7.65
N VAL A 158 9.68 -9.24 -6.49
CA VAL A 158 8.52 -9.68 -5.71
C VAL A 158 8.63 -9.14 -4.29
N ALA A 159 7.72 -8.28 -3.90
CA ALA A 159 7.64 -7.76 -2.54
C ALA A 159 6.96 -8.78 -1.62
N ASP A 160 7.66 -9.19 -0.59
CA ASP A 160 7.17 -10.10 0.46
C ASP A 160 7.08 -9.35 1.79
N ALA A 161 5.88 -8.90 2.14
CA ALA A 161 5.61 -8.18 3.37
C ALA A 161 5.79 -9.06 4.63
N GLY A 162 5.55 -10.36 4.51
CA GLY A 162 5.70 -11.32 5.61
C GLY A 162 7.15 -11.52 6.03
N ASN A 163 8.07 -11.56 5.07
CA ASN A 163 9.51 -11.64 5.31
C ASN A 163 10.21 -10.27 5.29
N ARG A 164 9.51 -9.20 4.90
CA ARG A 164 10.04 -7.82 4.79
C ARG A 164 11.26 -7.74 3.88
N ILE A 165 11.13 -8.33 2.70
CA ILE A 165 12.19 -8.46 1.72
C ILE A 165 11.61 -8.33 0.31
N VAL A 166 12.45 -7.92 -0.64
CA VAL A 166 12.14 -8.05 -2.07
C VAL A 166 12.99 -9.16 -2.63
N TYR A 167 12.37 -10.15 -3.24
CA TYR A 167 13.07 -11.15 -4.04
C TYR A 167 13.31 -10.60 -5.46
N HIS A 168 14.53 -10.66 -5.92
CA HIS A 168 14.87 -10.49 -7.31
C HIS A 168 14.99 -11.88 -7.94
N CYS A 169 14.13 -12.16 -8.90
CA CYS A 169 14.02 -13.46 -9.58
C CYS A 169 14.20 -13.31 -11.08
N ASN A 170 14.48 -14.41 -11.77
CA ASN A 170 14.25 -14.51 -13.21
C ASN A 170 12.81 -14.91 -13.51
N THR A 171 12.42 -14.88 -14.79
CA THR A 171 11.05 -15.25 -15.24
C THR A 171 10.66 -16.72 -14.98
N ASN A 172 11.63 -17.57 -14.60
CA ASN A 172 11.39 -18.94 -14.19
C ASN A 172 11.13 -19.12 -12.70
N GLY A 173 11.19 -18.04 -11.91
CA GLY A 173 10.99 -18.07 -10.47
C GLY A 173 12.24 -18.46 -9.67
N GLN A 174 13.40 -18.51 -10.30
CA GLN A 174 14.65 -18.71 -9.59
C GLN A 174 15.05 -17.41 -8.91
N VAL A 175 15.23 -17.44 -7.60
CA VAL A 175 15.71 -16.30 -6.80
C VAL A 175 17.19 -16.07 -7.13
N LEU A 176 17.49 -14.88 -7.64
CA LEU A 176 18.84 -14.43 -7.99
C LEU A 176 19.48 -13.69 -6.81
N SER A 177 18.71 -12.83 -6.13
CA SER A 177 19.18 -12.09 -4.96
C SER A 177 18.00 -11.69 -4.06
N ARG A 178 18.31 -11.20 -2.86
CA ARG A 178 17.39 -10.64 -1.90
C ARG A 178 17.77 -9.19 -1.64
N ILE A 179 16.78 -8.29 -1.66
CA ILE A 179 16.99 -6.85 -1.50
C ILE A 179 16.24 -6.40 -0.25
N GLY A 180 16.88 -5.52 0.54
CA GLY A 180 16.27 -4.90 1.71
C GLY A 180 16.53 -5.61 3.04
N GLU A 181 17.31 -6.69 3.07
CA GLU A 181 17.91 -7.15 4.33
C GLU A 181 18.87 -6.08 4.85
N LYS A 182 18.85 -5.82 6.17
CA LYS A 182 19.74 -4.82 6.75
C LYS A 182 21.20 -5.19 6.44
N ASP A 183 21.89 -4.30 5.75
CA ASP A 183 23.29 -4.43 5.37
C ASP A 183 23.97 -3.07 5.48
N GLU A 184 24.78 -2.89 6.54
CA GLU A 184 25.47 -1.62 6.81
C GLU A 184 26.55 -1.33 5.77
N GLN A 185 27.16 -2.34 5.17
CA GLN A 185 28.21 -2.16 4.13
C GLN A 185 27.60 -1.66 2.82
N LYS A 186 26.38 -2.09 2.51
CA LYS A 186 25.63 -1.66 1.33
C LYS A 186 24.74 -0.42 1.60
N GLY A 187 24.78 0.12 2.80
CA GLY A 187 23.91 1.24 3.20
C GLY A 187 22.44 0.88 3.24
N VAL A 188 22.06 -0.39 3.37
CA VAL A 188 20.69 -0.87 3.39
C VAL A 188 20.15 -0.85 4.82
N PRO A 189 19.14 0.00 5.13
CA PRO A 189 18.63 0.14 6.49
C PRO A 189 17.69 -0.99 6.94
N GLY A 190 17.24 -1.83 6.00
CA GLY A 190 16.18 -2.82 6.20
C GLY A 190 14.78 -2.21 6.07
N TYR A 191 13.79 -3.04 5.69
CA TYR A 191 12.42 -2.58 5.57
C TYR A 191 11.67 -2.62 6.91
N ILE A 192 10.86 -1.60 7.16
CA ILE A 192 9.88 -1.56 8.24
C ILE A 192 8.49 -1.64 7.61
N ILE A 193 7.89 -2.82 7.68
CA ILE A 193 6.57 -3.09 7.07
C ILE A 193 5.60 -3.48 8.18
N PRO A 194 4.84 -2.51 8.74
CA PRO A 194 3.94 -2.76 9.86
C PRO A 194 2.64 -3.46 9.48
N SER A 195 2.27 -3.43 8.20
CA SER A 195 1.06 -4.05 7.64
C SER A 195 1.35 -4.52 6.21
N PRO A 196 0.49 -5.35 5.59
CA PRO A 196 0.74 -5.90 4.26
C PRO A 196 0.55 -4.88 3.12
N TYR A 197 1.09 -3.66 3.31
CA TYR A 197 1.29 -2.66 2.28
C TYR A 197 2.80 -2.56 2.04
N PHE A 198 3.25 -3.19 0.98
CA PHE A 198 4.64 -3.22 0.60
C PHE A 198 4.70 -3.28 -0.92
N ASP A 199 4.84 -2.12 -1.53
CA ASP A 199 4.73 -1.94 -2.98
C ASP A 199 6.08 -1.62 -3.61
N LEU A 200 6.21 -1.97 -4.90
CA LEU A 200 7.43 -1.78 -5.67
C LEU A 200 7.13 -1.48 -7.15
N ALA A 201 8.04 -0.77 -7.78
CA ALA A 201 8.02 -0.52 -9.23
C ALA A 201 9.46 -0.42 -9.77
N VAL A 202 9.62 -0.58 -11.07
CA VAL A 202 10.90 -0.37 -11.77
C VAL A 202 10.76 0.87 -12.64
N ASP A 203 11.72 1.80 -12.54
CA ASP A 203 11.76 2.99 -13.36
C ASP A 203 12.34 2.72 -14.77
N ASP A 204 12.28 3.71 -15.66
CA ASP A 204 12.80 3.60 -17.03
C ASP A 204 14.31 3.31 -17.10
N GLY A 205 15.05 3.64 -16.06
CA GLY A 205 16.48 3.30 -15.91
C GLY A 205 16.70 1.84 -15.50
N GLY A 206 15.64 1.09 -15.23
CA GLY A 206 15.71 -0.30 -14.75
C GLY A 206 16.10 -0.42 -13.28
N PHE A 207 15.94 0.65 -12.48
CA PHE A 207 16.19 0.65 -11.05
C PHE A 207 14.93 0.36 -10.26
N LEU A 208 15.09 -0.42 -9.21
CA LEU A 208 13.99 -0.80 -8.34
C LEU A 208 13.66 0.32 -7.35
N TRP A 209 12.41 0.71 -7.30
CA TRP A 209 11.83 1.55 -6.25
C TRP A 209 10.93 0.74 -5.34
N VAL A 210 11.00 1.00 -4.05
CA VAL A 210 10.26 0.26 -3.02
C VAL A 210 9.67 1.23 -2.00
N ALA A 211 8.40 1.05 -1.66
CA ALA A 211 7.74 1.79 -0.60
C ALA A 211 8.09 1.20 0.77
N ASN A 212 8.99 1.84 1.53
CA ASN A 212 9.28 1.48 2.92
C ASN A 212 8.27 2.18 3.85
N THR A 213 7.11 1.57 3.99
CA THR A 213 5.92 2.20 4.54
C THR A 213 6.07 2.64 6.00
N GLY A 214 6.80 1.88 6.81
CA GLY A 214 7.07 2.24 8.21
C GLY A 214 8.14 3.32 8.37
N ARG A 215 8.88 3.65 7.30
CA ARG A 215 9.81 4.79 7.25
C ARG A 215 9.22 6.01 6.57
N HIS A 216 8.01 5.90 6.01
CA HIS A 216 7.38 6.96 5.21
C HIS A 216 8.23 7.40 4.02
N SER A 217 8.89 6.44 3.37
CA SER A 217 9.85 6.73 2.30
C SER A 217 9.73 5.78 1.13
N PHE A 218 10.20 6.26 -0.02
CA PHE A 218 10.57 5.45 -1.16
C PHE A 218 12.08 5.25 -1.16
N GLU A 219 12.52 4.05 -1.45
CA GLU A 219 13.93 3.67 -1.51
C GLU A 219 14.26 3.11 -2.88
N ASN A 220 15.34 3.58 -3.50
CA ASN A 220 15.79 3.18 -4.83
C ASN A 220 17.04 2.31 -4.72
N TYR A 221 17.05 1.18 -5.42
CA TYR A 221 18.09 0.18 -5.31
C TYR A 221 18.75 -0.15 -6.65
N ASN A 222 20.04 -0.43 -6.60
CA ASN A 222 20.77 -1.08 -7.68
C ASN A 222 20.39 -2.57 -7.78
N LYS A 223 20.73 -3.20 -8.91
CA LYS A 223 20.49 -4.64 -9.13
C LYS A 223 21.23 -5.54 -8.14
N ASP A 224 22.35 -5.06 -7.56
CA ASP A 224 23.11 -5.77 -6.52
C ASP A 224 22.51 -5.61 -5.11
N GLY A 225 21.40 -4.86 -5.00
CA GLY A 225 20.70 -4.60 -3.74
C GLY A 225 21.28 -3.47 -2.90
N SER A 226 22.27 -2.72 -3.39
CA SER A 226 22.77 -1.53 -2.70
C SER A 226 21.77 -0.36 -2.83
N LEU A 227 21.61 0.41 -1.75
CA LEU A 227 20.73 1.59 -1.73
C LEU A 227 21.37 2.73 -2.54
N ARG A 228 20.62 3.31 -3.47
CA ARG A 228 21.05 4.45 -4.30
C ARG A 228 20.62 5.78 -3.71
N THR A 229 19.33 5.90 -3.42
CA THR A 229 18.73 7.12 -2.89
C THR A 229 17.42 6.80 -2.19
N SER A 230 16.94 7.73 -1.38
CA SER A 230 15.63 7.62 -0.76
C SER A 230 15.03 9.01 -0.59
N TRP A 231 13.70 9.09 -0.57
CA TRP A 231 12.96 10.29 -0.25
C TRP A 231 11.64 9.95 0.45
N GLY A 232 11.12 10.90 1.20
CA GLY A 232 9.85 10.79 1.91
C GLY A 232 9.86 11.61 3.19
N ILE A 233 8.69 12.00 3.66
CA ILE A 233 8.52 12.81 4.88
C ILE A 233 7.31 12.31 5.65
N ALA A 234 7.51 11.95 6.93
CA ALA A 234 6.40 11.67 7.84
C ALA A 234 5.71 12.99 8.22
N SER A 235 4.48 13.21 7.76
CA SER A 235 3.73 14.43 8.07
C SER A 235 2.23 14.24 7.82
N PHE A 236 1.39 14.91 8.61
CA PHE A 236 -0.05 15.01 8.33
C PHE A 236 -0.36 15.98 7.19
N LYS A 237 0.53 16.92 6.90
CA LYS A 237 0.36 17.87 5.80
C LYS A 237 0.29 17.13 4.46
N ILE A 238 -0.26 17.83 3.46
CA ILE A 238 -0.52 17.20 2.15
C ILE A 238 0.76 16.70 1.45
N GLU A 239 1.88 17.38 1.68
CA GLU A 239 3.17 17.03 1.07
C GLU A 239 3.87 15.82 1.72
N GLY A 240 3.43 15.35 2.89
CA GLY A 240 4.01 14.21 3.58
C GLY A 240 3.14 12.97 3.60
N PHE A 241 3.63 11.90 4.20
CA PHE A 241 2.92 10.65 4.40
C PHE A 241 2.49 10.50 5.85
N THR A 242 1.22 10.16 6.08
CA THR A 242 0.62 10.08 7.41
C THR A 242 0.34 8.65 7.85
N GLY A 243 0.21 8.44 9.14
CA GLY A 243 -0.10 7.12 9.72
C GLY A 243 1.09 6.17 9.71
N CYS A 244 0.87 4.91 10.07
CA CYS A 244 1.96 3.95 10.30
C CYS A 244 2.41 3.18 9.03
N CYS A 245 1.69 3.29 7.91
CA CYS A 245 1.87 2.39 6.77
C CYS A 245 1.65 3.12 5.43
N ASN A 246 2.18 4.34 5.31
CA ASN A 246 2.13 5.13 4.08
C ASN A 246 3.54 5.61 3.70
N PRO A 247 3.83 5.77 2.38
CA PRO A 247 2.95 5.54 1.23
C PRO A 247 2.58 4.05 1.10
N ALA A 248 1.33 3.75 0.72
CA ALA A 248 0.85 2.38 0.67
C ALA A 248 1.01 1.74 -0.70
N GLN A 249 0.62 2.45 -1.76
CA GLN A 249 0.74 2.04 -3.16
C GLN A 249 1.34 3.18 -3.97
N PHE A 250 1.98 2.87 -5.10
CA PHE A 250 2.49 3.88 -6.02
C PHE A 250 2.66 3.35 -7.44
N ALA A 251 2.73 4.27 -8.38
CA ALA A 251 3.11 4.01 -9.76
C ALA A 251 4.04 5.13 -10.25
N ILE A 252 4.85 4.84 -11.26
CA ILE A 252 5.81 5.77 -11.84
C ILE A 252 5.32 6.18 -13.23
N LEU A 253 5.25 7.49 -13.47
CA LEU A 253 4.94 8.07 -14.79
C LEU A 253 6.17 7.99 -15.72
N ALA A 254 5.96 8.18 -17.03
CA ALA A 254 7.05 8.14 -18.02
C ALA A 254 8.12 9.22 -17.82
N ASP A 255 7.82 10.29 -17.08
CA ASP A 255 8.79 11.33 -16.71
C ASP A 255 9.50 11.02 -15.36
N ASN A 256 9.37 9.81 -14.85
CA ASN A 256 9.84 9.36 -13.55
C ASN A 256 9.20 10.08 -12.35
N SER A 257 8.10 10.80 -12.54
CA SER A 257 7.27 11.31 -11.45
C SER A 257 6.50 10.17 -10.76
N PHE A 258 6.19 10.35 -9.48
CA PHE A 258 5.51 9.35 -8.65
C PHE A 258 4.05 9.73 -8.44
N ILE A 259 3.17 8.81 -8.73
CA ILE A 259 1.78 8.82 -8.25
C ILE A 259 1.74 7.93 -7.02
N THR A 260 1.29 8.47 -5.88
CA THR A 260 1.28 7.76 -4.60
C THR A 260 -0.11 7.69 -4.02
N SER A 261 -0.43 6.61 -3.34
CA SER A 261 -1.70 6.39 -2.67
C SER A 261 -1.50 6.09 -1.20
N GLU A 262 -2.40 6.60 -0.36
CA GLU A 262 -2.35 6.47 1.09
C GLU A 262 -3.63 5.83 1.65
N LYS A 263 -3.47 5.07 2.74
CA LYS A 263 -4.55 4.49 3.53
C LYS A 263 -4.88 5.32 4.77
N GLY A 264 -6.05 5.05 5.39
CA GLY A 264 -6.53 5.74 6.59
C GLY A 264 -7.10 7.12 6.29
N MET A 265 -6.45 7.89 5.46
CA MET A 265 -6.94 9.09 4.81
C MET A 265 -6.68 8.93 3.31
N PRO A 266 -7.52 8.18 2.57
CA PRO A 266 -7.28 7.87 1.19
C PRO A 266 -7.11 9.14 0.37
N ARG A 267 -5.99 9.24 -0.33
CA ARG A 267 -5.66 10.35 -1.24
C ARG A 267 -4.62 9.90 -2.24
N ILE A 268 -4.66 10.45 -3.43
CA ILE A 268 -3.69 10.17 -4.50
C ILE A 268 -2.95 11.46 -4.80
N LYS A 269 -1.61 11.41 -4.78
CA LYS A 269 -0.73 12.57 -4.90
C LYS A 269 0.31 12.39 -5.98
N LEU A 270 0.83 13.51 -6.47
CA LEU A 270 1.90 13.59 -7.46
C LEU A 270 3.15 14.20 -6.84
N TYR A 271 4.28 13.53 -7.03
CA TYR A 271 5.61 14.02 -6.70
C TYR A 271 6.51 13.92 -7.93
N ASP A 272 7.51 14.77 -8.03
CA ASP A 272 8.54 14.58 -9.05
C ASP A 272 9.52 13.45 -8.68
N GLN A 273 10.45 13.14 -9.58
CA GLN A 273 11.47 12.11 -9.40
C GLN A 273 12.38 12.29 -8.16
N HIS A 274 12.41 13.48 -7.57
CA HIS A 274 13.20 13.81 -6.38
C HIS A 274 12.35 13.84 -5.09
N GLY A 275 11.05 13.48 -5.18
CA GLY A 275 10.14 13.50 -4.06
C GLY A 275 9.59 14.87 -3.69
N VAL A 276 9.71 15.86 -4.58
CA VAL A 276 9.09 17.18 -4.36
C VAL A 276 7.61 17.09 -4.71
N PHE A 277 6.75 17.41 -3.76
CA PHE A 277 5.31 17.44 -3.95
C PHE A 277 4.90 18.42 -5.06
N LYS A 278 4.12 17.97 -6.02
CA LYS A 278 3.62 18.77 -7.17
C LYS A 278 2.14 19.06 -7.07
N GLY A 279 1.36 18.15 -6.49
CA GLY A 279 -0.08 18.35 -6.39
C GLY A 279 -0.84 17.08 -6.04
N VAL A 280 -2.14 17.18 -6.18
CA VAL A 280 -3.10 16.13 -5.82
C VAL A 280 -3.79 15.63 -7.08
N VAL A 281 -3.86 14.31 -7.21
CA VAL A 281 -4.67 13.63 -8.23
C VAL A 281 -6.11 13.49 -7.72
N ALA A 282 -6.29 12.94 -6.54
CA ALA A 282 -7.57 12.77 -5.90
C ALA A 282 -7.49 13.11 -4.41
N SER A 283 -8.34 14.04 -3.97
CA SER A 283 -8.38 14.50 -2.59
C SER A 283 -9.11 13.50 -1.67
N PRO A 284 -8.89 13.55 -0.35
CA PRO A 284 -9.60 12.70 0.59
C PRO A 284 -11.14 12.79 0.50
N ALA A 285 -11.67 13.95 0.13
CA ALA A 285 -13.10 14.16 -0.03
C ALA A 285 -13.73 13.33 -1.17
N MET A 286 -12.91 12.86 -2.11
CA MET A 286 -13.36 12.03 -3.23
C MET A 286 -13.50 10.54 -2.87
N PHE A 287 -13.00 10.12 -1.71
CA PHE A 287 -13.08 8.73 -1.23
C PHE A 287 -14.11 8.58 -0.12
N ALA A 288 -14.55 7.35 0.11
CA ALA A 288 -15.30 7.02 1.31
C ALA A 288 -14.44 7.23 2.57
N ASN A 289 -15.05 7.29 3.74
CA ASN A 289 -14.32 7.27 5.01
C ASN A 289 -13.76 5.86 5.28
N GLY A 290 -13.08 5.32 4.29
CA GLY A 290 -12.53 3.97 4.29
C GLY A 290 -11.09 3.93 4.81
N TRP A 291 -10.59 2.70 4.93
CA TRP A 291 -9.27 2.43 5.47
C TRP A 291 -8.25 2.04 4.40
N TYR A 292 -8.72 1.66 3.20
CA TYR A 292 -7.85 1.10 2.16
C TYR A 292 -7.25 2.20 1.29
N ALA A 293 -5.95 2.07 1.01
CA ALA A 293 -5.32 2.84 -0.04
C ALA A 293 -5.83 2.33 -1.39
N PRO A 294 -6.28 3.20 -2.31
CA PRO A 294 -6.54 2.77 -3.67
C PRO A 294 -5.29 2.16 -4.30
N ASP A 295 -5.43 1.02 -4.97
CA ASP A 295 -4.37 0.52 -5.84
C ASP A 295 -4.35 1.33 -7.13
N ILE A 296 -3.16 1.55 -7.71
CA ILE A 296 -2.99 2.47 -8.83
C ILE A 296 -2.12 1.88 -9.94
N ALA A 297 -2.55 2.10 -11.16
CA ALA A 297 -1.79 1.82 -12.38
C ALA A 297 -1.77 3.05 -13.29
N ILE A 298 -0.77 3.12 -14.16
CA ILE A 298 -0.65 4.19 -15.17
C ILE A 298 -0.87 3.58 -16.55
N ASP A 299 -1.69 4.22 -17.36
CA ASP A 299 -1.90 3.78 -18.73
C ASP A 299 -0.96 4.49 -19.73
N ALA A 300 -1.05 4.10 -21.00
CA ALA A 300 -0.21 4.63 -22.06
C ALA A 300 -0.41 6.15 -22.31
N ASP A 301 -1.58 6.68 -21.95
CA ASP A 301 -1.91 8.11 -22.04
C ASP A 301 -1.51 8.88 -20.77
N GLN A 302 -0.76 8.24 -19.85
CA GLN A 302 -0.33 8.80 -18.57
C GLN A 302 -1.51 9.17 -17.65
N ARG A 303 -2.67 8.52 -17.84
CA ARG A 303 -3.80 8.65 -16.92
C ARG A 303 -3.58 7.76 -15.69
N VAL A 304 -4.06 8.22 -14.55
CA VAL A 304 -4.04 7.47 -13.31
C VAL A 304 -5.32 6.63 -13.22
N VAL A 305 -5.15 5.32 -13.22
CA VAL A 305 -6.24 4.35 -13.09
C VAL A 305 -6.19 3.79 -11.67
N ALA A 306 -7.19 4.10 -10.87
CA ALA A 306 -7.25 3.73 -9.46
C ALA A 306 -8.35 2.71 -9.20
N LEU A 307 -8.06 1.71 -8.39
CA LEU A 307 -9.02 0.76 -7.83
C LEU A 307 -9.40 1.22 -6.42
N ASP A 308 -10.60 1.77 -6.29
CA ASP A 308 -11.19 2.17 -5.01
C ASP A 308 -11.82 0.93 -4.37
N PHE A 309 -11.12 0.34 -3.41
CA PHE A 309 -11.54 -0.90 -2.75
C PHE A 309 -12.83 -0.72 -1.93
N ASP A 310 -12.99 0.41 -1.25
CA ASP A 310 -14.15 0.67 -0.41
C ASP A 310 -15.44 0.82 -1.22
N ARG A 311 -15.34 1.43 -2.42
CA ARG A 311 -16.46 1.60 -3.35
C ARG A 311 -16.55 0.50 -4.39
N LYS A 312 -15.55 -0.37 -4.48
CA LYS A 312 -15.42 -1.41 -5.51
C LYS A 312 -15.57 -0.83 -6.91
N GLN A 313 -14.78 0.19 -7.21
CA GLN A 313 -14.84 0.94 -8.46
C GLN A 313 -13.46 1.14 -9.05
N VAL A 314 -13.39 1.07 -10.38
CA VAL A 314 -12.27 1.65 -11.12
C VAL A 314 -12.59 3.12 -11.37
N ARG A 315 -11.60 3.98 -11.15
CA ARG A 315 -11.68 5.43 -11.29
C ARG A 315 -10.49 5.92 -12.10
N ILE A 316 -10.74 6.73 -13.13
CA ILE A 316 -9.70 7.19 -14.07
C ILE A 316 -9.59 8.71 -13.98
N PHE A 317 -8.36 9.16 -13.80
CA PHE A 317 -8.04 10.57 -13.63
C PHE A 317 -7.10 11.02 -14.73
N GLU A 318 -7.42 12.14 -15.35
CA GLU A 318 -6.63 12.83 -16.38
C GLU A 318 -6.07 14.13 -15.84
N LYS A 319 -4.86 14.49 -16.24
CA LYS A 319 -4.26 15.78 -15.93
C LYS A 319 -5.07 16.90 -16.56
N LYS A 320 -5.29 17.98 -15.80
CA LYS A 320 -6.04 19.16 -16.28
C LYS A 320 -5.27 19.97 -17.32
#